data_8dec15bacda845d77feeb6fe1decbb86
#
_entry.id   8dec15bacda845d77feeb6fe1decbb86
#
_cell.length_a   1.000
_cell.length_b   1.000
_cell.length_c   1.000
_cell.angle_alpha   90.00
_cell.angle_beta   90.00
_cell.angle_gamma   90.00
#
_symmetry.space_group_name_H-M   'P 1'
#
loop_
_entity.id
_entity.type
_entity.pdbx_description
1 polymer ?
#
loop_
_entity_poly.entity_id
_entity_poly.type
_entity_poly.pdbx_seq_one_letter_code
_entity_poly.pdbx_strand_id
1 'polypeptide(L)'
;MGSDDHKGRPGAAPPGSGSFGVYSGLTCIWAEELTRQGLWRALKARRCYGTTGQRIRLEVTADEWPMGTEFTAGEPPEIRVQVWGTAPIERVDVFRGLQQVYSYPEKVVQDEDRVRVAWSGQRIRARNRLVRWDGGLSLDQGKILSATDYAFDSASEGIEEISERAVSWKSVTTGDADGVILQPPATVLSFNTPVIQHAVSLAEIAGGPIAVEAGGIDIKVVFEHQPLGIGRDVEFSFRESELPAGCHPCWVRVVQTDGAKAWSSPIYAII
;
A
#
# COMPACT_ATOMS: atom_id res chain seq x y z
N MET A 1 -10.52 7.83 -6.36
CA MET A 1 -10.62 6.35 -6.36
C MET A 1 -12.07 5.97 -6.56
N GLY A 2 -12.36 4.85 -7.17
CA GLY A 2 -13.72 4.35 -7.38
C GLY A 2 -13.70 2.84 -7.51
N SER A 3 -14.89 2.21 -7.42
CA SER A 3 -15.01 0.75 -7.46
C SER A 3 -14.83 0.15 -8.86
N ASP A 4 -14.86 0.97 -9.89
CA ASP A 4 -14.91 0.51 -11.29
C ASP A 4 -15.98 -0.57 -11.54
N ASP A 5 -17.07 -0.52 -10.74
CA ASP A 5 -18.16 -1.49 -10.85
C ASP A 5 -18.98 -1.25 -12.10
N HIS A 6 -18.89 -2.19 -13.05
CA HIS A 6 -19.66 -2.16 -14.31
C HIS A 6 -21.08 -2.68 -14.19
N LYS A 7 -21.54 -3.00 -12.97
CA LYS A 7 -22.90 -3.52 -12.70
C LYS A 7 -23.83 -2.47 -12.10
N GLY A 8 -23.39 -1.20 -11.99
CA GLY A 8 -24.19 -0.10 -11.44
C GLY A 8 -24.54 -0.26 -9.96
N ARG A 9 -23.69 -0.89 -9.17
CA ARG A 9 -23.87 -1.08 -7.72
C ARG A 9 -22.86 -0.23 -6.92
N PRO A 10 -23.08 1.09 -6.81
CA PRO A 10 -22.19 1.97 -6.09
C PRO A 10 -22.05 1.53 -4.63
N GLY A 11 -20.82 1.55 -4.12
CA GLY A 11 -20.51 1.12 -2.75
C GLY A 11 -20.39 -0.40 -2.55
N ALA A 12 -20.57 -1.21 -3.60
CA ALA A 12 -20.26 -2.64 -3.55
C ALA A 12 -18.75 -2.84 -3.54
N ALA A 13 -18.16 -2.90 -2.35
CA ALA A 13 -16.73 -3.03 -2.14
C ALA A 13 -16.27 -4.36 -1.49
N PRO A 14 -17.14 -5.38 -1.24
CA PRO A 14 -16.63 -6.62 -0.67
C PRO A 14 -15.73 -7.35 -1.69
N PRO A 15 -14.74 -8.12 -1.21
CA PRO A 15 -13.85 -8.92 -2.05
C PRO A 15 -14.62 -9.76 -3.06
N GLY A 16 -14.15 -9.82 -4.29
CA GLY A 16 -14.78 -10.58 -5.35
C GLY A 16 -16.11 -10.03 -5.88
N SER A 17 -16.59 -8.89 -5.38
CA SER A 17 -17.84 -8.28 -5.85
C SER A 17 -17.65 -7.31 -7.02
N GLY A 18 -16.44 -6.82 -7.24
CA GLY A 18 -16.07 -5.98 -8.38
C GLY A 18 -16.04 -6.78 -9.67
N SER A 19 -16.14 -6.10 -10.82
CA SER A 19 -16.08 -6.75 -12.14
C SER A 19 -14.74 -7.41 -12.41
N PHE A 20 -13.69 -7.03 -11.67
CA PHE A 20 -12.33 -7.51 -11.81
C PHE A 20 -11.84 -8.38 -10.64
N GLY A 21 -12.73 -8.73 -9.72
CA GLY A 21 -12.41 -9.61 -8.60
C GLY A 21 -11.60 -8.99 -7.45
N VAL A 22 -11.27 -7.71 -7.53
CA VAL A 22 -10.42 -6.99 -6.57
C VAL A 22 -11.26 -6.20 -5.56
N TYR A 23 -10.66 -5.85 -4.43
CA TYR A 23 -11.22 -4.85 -3.53
C TYR A 23 -11.45 -3.54 -4.28
N SER A 24 -12.65 -3.04 -4.20
CA SER A 24 -12.98 -1.75 -4.84
C SER A 24 -12.38 -0.60 -4.03
N GLY A 25 -11.65 0.29 -4.72
CA GLY A 25 -11.16 1.52 -4.09
C GLY A 25 -12.31 2.40 -3.59
N LEU A 26 -12.10 3.04 -2.45
CA LEU A 26 -13.05 4.00 -1.87
C LEU A 26 -12.55 5.43 -2.08
N THR A 27 -13.48 6.35 -2.34
CA THR A 27 -13.25 7.79 -2.22
C THR A 27 -13.88 8.26 -0.92
N CYS A 28 -13.05 8.79 -0.04
CA CYS A 28 -13.48 9.43 1.19
C CYS A 28 -13.59 10.94 0.96
N ILE A 29 -14.63 11.57 1.48
CA ILE A 29 -14.95 12.99 1.23
C ILE A 29 -15.05 13.70 2.59
N TRP A 30 -14.26 14.75 2.76
CA TRP A 30 -14.34 15.66 3.91
C TRP A 30 -15.39 16.72 3.64
N ALA A 31 -16.64 16.45 4.03
CA ALA A 31 -17.77 17.36 3.89
C ALA A 31 -18.20 17.89 5.27
N GLU A 32 -18.59 19.14 5.33
CA GLU A 32 -19.10 19.79 6.56
C GLU A 32 -20.49 19.25 6.95
N GLU A 33 -21.26 18.78 5.96
CA GLU A 33 -22.58 18.20 6.14
C GLU A 33 -22.84 17.05 5.17
N LEU A 34 -23.58 16.05 5.62
CA LEU A 34 -23.96 14.90 4.77
C LEU A 34 -25.20 15.23 3.94
N THR A 35 -25.06 16.22 3.07
CA THR A 35 -26.07 16.61 2.09
C THR A 35 -25.49 16.53 0.68
N ARG A 36 -26.35 16.43 -0.34
CA ARG A 36 -25.92 16.46 -1.76
C ARG A 36 -25.06 17.71 -2.04
N GLN A 37 -25.49 18.86 -1.50
CA GLN A 37 -24.79 20.13 -1.70
C GLN A 37 -23.45 20.18 -0.96
N GLY A 38 -23.39 19.66 0.29
CA GLY A 38 -22.16 19.56 1.06
C GLY A 38 -21.13 18.65 0.38
N LEU A 39 -21.55 17.46 -0.06
CA LEU A 39 -20.70 16.53 -0.81
C LEU A 39 -20.18 17.15 -2.11
N TRP A 40 -21.07 17.84 -2.87
CA TRP A 40 -20.67 18.51 -4.10
C TRP A 40 -19.62 19.61 -3.87
N ARG A 41 -19.84 20.45 -2.84
CA ARG A 41 -18.87 21.49 -2.45
C ARG A 41 -17.51 20.89 -2.08
N ALA A 42 -17.50 19.84 -1.27
CA ALA A 42 -16.26 19.16 -0.86
C ALA A 42 -15.52 18.55 -2.05
N LEU A 43 -16.22 17.88 -2.97
CA LEU A 43 -15.62 17.34 -4.20
C LEU A 43 -15.04 18.44 -5.11
N LYS A 44 -15.78 19.55 -5.29
CA LYS A 44 -15.29 20.70 -6.05
C LYS A 44 -14.05 21.33 -5.42
N ALA A 45 -13.98 21.38 -4.11
CA ALA A 45 -12.83 21.84 -3.35
C ALA A 45 -11.71 20.79 -3.24
N ARG A 46 -11.86 19.61 -3.87
CA ARG A 46 -10.88 18.50 -3.80
C ARG A 46 -10.61 18.02 -2.38
N ARG A 47 -11.51 18.27 -1.43
CA ARG A 47 -11.44 17.77 -0.04
C ARG A 47 -11.81 16.27 0.02
N CYS A 48 -10.97 15.48 -0.61
CA CYS A 48 -11.19 14.03 -0.71
C CYS A 48 -9.86 13.29 -0.80
N TYR A 49 -9.90 11.99 -0.51
CA TYR A 49 -8.77 11.10 -0.63
C TYR A 49 -9.24 9.71 -1.05
N GLY A 50 -8.32 8.87 -1.50
CA GLY A 50 -8.64 7.52 -1.93
C GLY A 50 -7.99 6.45 -1.08
N THR A 51 -8.63 5.28 -0.97
CA THR A 51 -8.06 4.09 -0.32
C THR A 51 -8.18 2.87 -1.22
N THR A 52 -7.46 1.81 -0.90
CA THR A 52 -7.56 0.49 -1.56
C THR A 52 -8.76 -0.34 -1.09
N GLY A 53 -9.80 0.27 -0.50
CA GLY A 53 -11.00 -0.41 -0.02
C GLY A 53 -11.13 -0.45 1.49
N GLN A 54 -10.04 -0.29 2.23
CA GLN A 54 -10.06 -0.17 3.68
C GLN A 54 -10.49 1.25 4.11
N ARG A 55 -11.21 1.35 5.22
CA ARG A 55 -11.73 2.63 5.75
C ARG A 55 -10.67 3.38 6.56
N ILE A 56 -9.49 3.54 6.00
CA ILE A 56 -8.43 4.38 6.58
C ILE A 56 -8.94 5.81 6.58
N ARG A 57 -8.90 6.48 7.74
CA ARG A 57 -9.16 7.93 7.83
C ARG A 57 -7.83 8.67 7.72
N LEU A 58 -7.79 9.69 6.87
CA LEU A 58 -6.62 10.50 6.56
C LEU A 58 -6.97 11.97 6.55
N GLU A 59 -6.30 12.77 7.38
CA GLU A 59 -6.31 14.22 7.36
C GLU A 59 -4.93 14.75 7.02
N VAL A 60 -4.86 15.70 6.11
CA VAL A 60 -3.62 16.39 5.72
C VAL A 60 -3.90 17.88 5.61
N THR A 61 -3.08 18.67 6.28
CA THR A 61 -3.09 20.14 6.14
C THR A 61 -1.69 20.64 5.80
N ALA A 62 -1.63 21.81 5.18
CA ALA A 62 -0.42 22.62 5.03
C ALA A 62 -0.68 23.92 5.75
N ASP A 63 -0.02 24.15 6.89
CA ASP A 63 -0.43 25.12 7.90
C ASP A 63 -1.93 24.94 8.27
N GLU A 64 -2.78 25.96 8.06
CA GLU A 64 -4.24 25.85 8.26
C GLU A 64 -5.01 25.31 7.03
N TRP A 65 -4.34 25.14 5.88
CA TRP A 65 -5.00 24.82 4.62
C TRP A 65 -5.22 23.30 4.46
N PRO A 66 -6.47 22.84 4.33
CA PRO A 66 -6.75 21.42 4.16
C PRO A 66 -6.41 20.90 2.76
N MET A 67 -6.32 19.57 2.62
CA MET A 67 -6.11 18.92 1.32
C MET A 67 -7.07 19.45 0.25
N GLY A 68 -6.55 19.57 -0.98
CA GLY A 68 -7.27 20.12 -2.14
C GLY A 68 -7.13 21.63 -2.33
N THR A 69 -6.58 22.35 -1.35
CA THR A 69 -6.45 23.82 -1.39
C THR A 69 -5.23 24.23 -2.24
N GLU A 70 -5.36 25.40 -2.87
CA GLU A 70 -4.27 26.15 -3.50
C GLU A 70 -4.14 27.49 -2.80
N PHE A 71 -2.93 27.84 -2.34
CA PHE A 71 -2.67 29.07 -1.58
C PHE A 71 -1.26 29.59 -1.81
N THR A 72 -1.05 30.88 -1.58
CA THR A 72 0.27 31.52 -1.63
C THR A 72 0.88 31.49 -0.23
N ALA A 73 2.10 30.97 -0.12
CA ALA A 73 2.88 30.91 1.11
C ALA A 73 4.11 31.80 0.99
N GLY A 74 4.52 32.46 2.09
CA GLY A 74 5.76 33.23 2.16
C GLY A 74 6.99 32.39 2.45
N GLU A 75 6.79 31.16 2.95
CA GLU A 75 7.80 30.19 3.32
C GLU A 75 7.25 28.77 3.15
N PRO A 76 8.10 27.72 3.15
CA PRO A 76 7.63 26.34 3.08
C PRO A 76 6.62 26.03 4.19
N PRO A 77 5.39 25.56 3.85
CA PRO A 77 4.37 25.30 4.85
C PRO A 77 4.69 24.05 5.70
N GLU A 78 4.16 24.01 6.91
CA GLU A 78 4.18 22.82 7.74
C GLU A 78 3.09 21.84 7.27
N ILE A 79 3.51 20.68 6.77
CA ILE A 79 2.61 19.59 6.42
C ILE A 79 2.30 18.80 7.69
N ARG A 80 1.06 18.86 8.14
CA ARG A 80 0.56 18.06 9.28
C ARG A 80 -0.26 16.90 8.74
N VAL A 81 0.01 15.71 9.26
CA VAL A 81 -0.66 14.46 8.86
C VAL A 81 -1.22 13.77 10.07
N GLN A 82 -2.50 13.38 9.98
CA GLN A 82 -3.17 12.53 10.96
C GLN A 82 -3.78 11.33 10.23
N VAL A 83 -3.50 10.13 10.72
CA VAL A 83 -3.96 8.85 10.16
C VAL A 83 -4.61 8.02 11.24
N TRP A 84 -5.80 7.47 10.97
CA TRP A 84 -6.45 6.43 11.74
C TRP A 84 -6.62 5.20 10.87
N GLY A 85 -5.77 4.22 11.12
CA GLY A 85 -5.70 2.99 10.33
C GLY A 85 -6.70 1.93 10.78
N THR A 86 -7.00 1.00 9.87
CA THR A 86 -7.72 -0.24 10.16
C THR A 86 -6.77 -1.34 10.63
N ALA A 87 -5.50 -1.23 10.27
CA ALA A 87 -4.37 -2.03 10.75
C ALA A 87 -3.21 -1.10 11.15
N PRO A 88 -2.14 -1.61 11.81
CA PRO A 88 -0.98 -0.80 12.13
C PRO A 88 -0.37 -0.15 10.88
N ILE A 89 0.05 1.10 11.01
CA ILE A 89 0.67 1.87 9.93
C ILE A 89 2.13 1.43 9.78
N GLU A 90 2.50 0.97 8.60
CA GLU A 90 3.89 0.63 8.27
C GLU A 90 4.71 1.91 8.06
N ARG A 91 4.19 2.82 7.22
CA ARG A 91 4.78 4.13 6.97
C ARG A 91 3.79 5.10 6.33
N VAL A 92 4.15 6.35 6.43
CA VAL A 92 3.47 7.46 5.75
C VAL A 92 4.51 8.26 4.97
N ASP A 93 4.35 8.33 3.66
CA ASP A 93 5.27 9.02 2.77
C ASP A 93 4.68 10.38 2.34
N VAL A 94 5.47 11.43 2.43
CA VAL A 94 5.14 12.78 1.93
C VAL A 94 5.82 13.01 0.61
N PHE A 95 5.05 13.45 -0.38
CA PHE A 95 5.52 13.72 -1.73
C PHE A 95 5.35 15.19 -2.09
N ARG A 96 6.32 15.71 -2.83
CA ARG A 96 6.22 16.96 -3.58
C ARG A 96 6.27 16.63 -5.07
N GLY A 97 5.15 16.81 -5.77
CA GLY A 97 5.01 16.30 -7.13
C GLY A 97 5.21 14.79 -7.18
N LEU A 98 6.27 14.34 -7.85
CA LEU A 98 6.65 12.93 -7.96
C LEU A 98 7.78 12.53 -7.01
N GLN A 99 8.41 13.49 -6.34
CA GLN A 99 9.52 13.25 -5.42
C GLN A 99 9.00 12.95 -4.02
N GLN A 100 9.41 11.82 -3.44
CA GLN A 100 9.24 11.56 -2.01
C GLN A 100 10.24 12.43 -1.25
N VAL A 101 9.74 13.31 -0.38
CA VAL A 101 10.56 14.26 0.37
C VAL A 101 10.71 13.88 1.83
N TYR A 102 9.80 13.07 2.36
CA TYR A 102 9.85 12.60 3.74
C TYR A 102 9.13 11.25 3.88
N SER A 103 9.50 10.49 4.90
CA SER A 103 8.79 9.27 5.33
C SER A 103 8.73 9.20 6.84
N TYR A 104 7.57 8.86 7.39
CA TYR A 104 7.39 8.63 8.81
C TYR A 104 6.94 7.18 9.08
N PRO A 105 7.65 6.41 9.93
CA PRO A 105 8.90 6.79 10.58
C PRO A 105 10.05 6.90 9.56
N GLU A 106 11.09 7.65 9.88
CA GLU A 106 12.28 7.79 9.02
C GLU A 106 12.98 6.43 8.76
N LYS A 107 12.88 5.55 9.75
CA LYS A 107 13.33 4.16 9.63
C LYS A 107 12.23 3.23 10.07
N VAL A 108 11.81 2.36 9.16
CA VAL A 108 10.87 1.29 9.48
C VAL A 108 11.59 0.23 10.30
N VAL A 109 11.04 -0.09 11.46
CA VAL A 109 11.52 -1.21 12.30
C VAL A 109 11.00 -2.50 11.68
N GLN A 110 11.84 -3.53 11.67
CA GLN A 110 11.51 -4.84 11.11
C GLN A 110 11.47 -5.90 12.21
N ASP A 111 10.60 -6.89 12.03
CA ASP A 111 10.56 -8.11 12.81
C ASP A 111 11.53 -9.12 12.17
N GLU A 112 12.71 -9.31 12.77
CA GLU A 112 13.75 -10.19 12.25
C GLU A 112 13.35 -11.68 12.29
N ASP A 113 12.35 -12.04 13.10
CA ASP A 113 11.83 -13.39 13.19
C ASP A 113 10.79 -13.72 12.10
N ARG A 114 10.34 -12.72 11.34
CA ARG A 114 9.33 -12.88 10.28
C ARG A 114 9.82 -12.37 8.95
N VAL A 115 9.46 -13.10 7.91
CA VAL A 115 9.75 -12.74 6.52
C VAL A 115 8.44 -12.47 5.80
N ARG A 116 8.35 -11.32 5.13
CA ARG A 116 7.33 -11.02 4.15
C ARG A 116 7.87 -11.35 2.76
N VAL A 117 7.13 -12.17 2.02
CA VAL A 117 7.39 -12.45 0.61
C VAL A 117 6.19 -11.90 -0.16
N ALA A 118 6.41 -10.85 -0.94
CA ALA A 118 5.37 -10.17 -1.70
C ALA A 118 5.70 -10.17 -3.19
N TRP A 119 4.72 -10.44 -4.03
CA TRP A 119 4.82 -10.42 -5.48
C TRP A 119 3.83 -9.45 -6.09
N SER A 120 4.12 -8.93 -7.26
CA SER A 120 3.32 -7.88 -7.86
C SER A 120 3.39 -7.89 -9.39
N GLY A 121 2.51 -7.12 -10.01
CA GLY A 121 2.48 -6.87 -11.45
C GLY A 121 1.17 -7.32 -12.09
N GLN A 122 0.96 -7.06 -13.32
CA GLN A 122 1.73 -6.24 -14.25
C GLN A 122 1.14 -4.83 -14.30
N ARG A 123 1.97 -3.79 -14.20
CA ARG A 123 1.52 -2.38 -14.22
C ARG A 123 1.50 -1.80 -15.62
N ILE A 124 0.66 -2.37 -16.47
CA ILE A 124 0.41 -1.86 -17.82
C ILE A 124 -1.04 -1.38 -17.98
N ARG A 125 -1.28 -0.47 -18.90
CA ARG A 125 -2.63 -0.03 -19.28
C ARG A 125 -3.18 -0.95 -20.37
N ALA A 126 -3.55 -2.17 -19.98
CA ALA A 126 -4.13 -3.16 -20.89
C ALA A 126 -5.24 -3.96 -20.20
N ARG A 127 -6.14 -4.57 -20.99
CA ARG A 127 -7.21 -5.42 -20.44
C ARG A 127 -6.66 -6.75 -19.87
N ASN A 128 -5.58 -7.27 -20.45
CA ASN A 128 -4.96 -8.54 -20.04
C ASN A 128 -3.67 -8.29 -19.26
N ARG A 129 -3.78 -7.53 -18.15
CA ARG A 129 -2.65 -7.27 -17.24
C ARG A 129 -2.53 -8.25 -16.09
N LEU A 130 -3.26 -9.35 -16.18
CA LEU A 130 -3.33 -10.40 -15.16
C LEU A 130 -2.03 -11.21 -15.13
N VAL A 131 -1.46 -11.39 -13.94
CA VAL A 131 -0.32 -12.28 -13.68
C VAL A 131 -0.76 -13.33 -12.66
N ARG A 132 -0.63 -14.62 -13.02
CA ARG A 132 -0.98 -15.74 -12.16
C ARG A 132 0.25 -16.20 -11.39
N TRP A 133 0.14 -16.14 -10.08
CA TRP A 133 1.20 -16.48 -9.14
C TRP A 133 0.92 -17.77 -8.34
N ASP A 134 -0.06 -18.58 -8.77
CA ASP A 134 -0.34 -19.86 -8.10
C ASP A 134 0.96 -20.64 -7.89
N GLY A 135 1.25 -21.04 -6.65
CA GLY A 135 2.52 -21.66 -6.35
C GLY A 135 2.75 -21.86 -4.87
N GLY A 136 4.00 -21.83 -4.48
CA GLY A 136 4.35 -22.05 -3.08
C GLY A 136 5.77 -21.63 -2.72
N LEU A 137 6.04 -21.71 -1.43
CA LEU A 137 7.34 -21.51 -0.84
C LEU A 137 7.68 -22.69 0.06
N SER A 138 8.92 -23.16 -0.02
CA SER A 138 9.41 -24.25 0.83
C SER A 138 10.69 -23.88 1.56
N LEU A 139 10.91 -24.51 2.71
CA LEU A 139 12.10 -24.37 3.54
C LEU A 139 13.09 -25.50 3.27
N ASP A 140 14.38 -25.21 3.24
CA ASP A 140 15.44 -26.22 3.18
C ASP A 140 15.53 -27.06 4.46
N GLN A 141 15.25 -26.43 5.60
CA GLN A 141 15.26 -27.07 6.92
C GLN A 141 14.30 -26.38 7.90
N GLY A 142 14.10 -26.96 9.07
CA GLY A 142 13.23 -26.42 10.11
C GLY A 142 11.74 -26.63 9.80
N LYS A 143 10.89 -25.84 10.45
CA LYS A 143 9.42 -25.89 10.32
C LYS A 143 8.86 -24.48 10.19
N ILE A 144 7.80 -24.32 9.42
CA ILE A 144 7.01 -23.08 9.41
C ILE A 144 6.26 -22.99 10.75
N LEU A 145 6.58 -21.97 11.54
CA LEU A 145 5.93 -21.72 12.83
C LEU A 145 4.58 -21.00 12.65
N SER A 146 4.50 -20.12 11.67
CA SER A 146 3.27 -19.46 11.26
C SER A 146 3.36 -19.00 9.81
N ALA A 147 2.21 -18.94 9.13
CA ALA A 147 2.05 -18.33 7.84
C ALA A 147 0.71 -17.57 7.80
N THR A 148 0.70 -16.37 7.26
CA THR A 148 -0.49 -15.54 7.12
C THR A 148 -0.53 -14.87 5.75
N ASP A 149 -1.74 -14.60 5.27
CA ASP A 149 -1.99 -13.86 4.06
C ASP A 149 -1.47 -12.41 4.16
N TYR A 150 -0.99 -11.87 3.05
CA TYR A 150 -0.64 -10.47 2.91
C TYR A 150 -1.27 -9.89 1.63
N ALA A 151 -2.10 -8.87 1.79
CA ALA A 151 -2.67 -8.03 0.74
C ALA A 151 -3.57 -8.72 -0.29
N PHE A 152 -3.92 -10.00 -0.17
CA PHE A 152 -4.89 -10.63 -1.06
C PHE A 152 -6.20 -9.86 -1.10
N ASP A 153 -6.71 -9.60 -2.27
CA ASP A 153 -7.86 -8.74 -2.51
C ASP A 153 -9.07 -9.47 -3.14
N SER A 154 -8.95 -10.75 -3.41
CA SER A 154 -10.02 -11.61 -3.91
C SER A 154 -10.34 -12.73 -2.93
N ALA A 155 -11.63 -13.02 -2.74
CA ALA A 155 -12.09 -14.12 -1.90
C ALA A 155 -11.73 -15.52 -2.43
N SER A 156 -11.26 -15.61 -3.69
CA SER A 156 -10.81 -16.86 -4.33
C SER A 156 -9.30 -17.06 -4.26
N GLU A 157 -8.60 -16.16 -3.60
CA GLU A 157 -7.16 -16.13 -3.45
C GLU A 157 -6.76 -16.26 -1.98
N GLY A 158 -5.48 -16.54 -1.73
CA GLY A 158 -4.94 -16.70 -0.40
C GLY A 158 -4.17 -18.01 -0.24
N ILE A 159 -3.73 -18.26 0.99
CA ILE A 159 -3.05 -19.51 1.36
C ILE A 159 -4.05 -20.68 1.25
N GLU A 160 -3.68 -21.73 0.50
CA GLU A 160 -4.47 -22.96 0.36
C GLU A 160 -4.03 -24.03 1.35
N GLU A 161 -2.73 -24.20 1.55
CA GLU A 161 -2.17 -25.23 2.41
C GLU A 161 -0.93 -24.74 3.15
N ILE A 162 -0.83 -25.11 4.42
CA ILE A 162 0.37 -24.93 5.23
C ILE A 162 0.79 -26.31 5.73
N SER A 163 1.98 -26.73 5.33
CA SER A 163 2.61 -27.95 5.81
C SER A 163 3.78 -27.62 6.76
N GLU A 164 4.46 -28.64 7.25
CA GLU A 164 5.61 -28.45 8.13
C GLU A 164 6.72 -27.60 7.51
N ARG A 165 6.93 -27.70 6.18
CA ARG A 165 8.03 -27.05 5.47
C ARG A 165 7.63 -26.29 4.21
N ALA A 166 6.34 -26.20 3.91
CA ALA A 166 5.88 -25.52 2.72
C ALA A 166 4.55 -24.80 2.97
N VAL A 167 4.34 -23.75 2.23
CA VAL A 167 3.08 -23.03 2.09
C VAL A 167 2.74 -22.93 0.61
N SER A 168 1.48 -23.13 0.26
CA SER A 168 0.98 -22.93 -1.10
C SER A 168 -0.19 -21.97 -1.12
N TRP A 169 -0.38 -21.31 -2.26
CA TRP A 169 -1.41 -20.29 -2.43
C TRP A 169 -1.96 -20.26 -3.86
N LYS A 170 -3.14 -19.65 -3.98
CA LYS A 170 -3.66 -19.11 -5.23
C LYS A 170 -3.57 -17.60 -5.23
N SER A 171 -3.10 -17.01 -6.32
CA SER A 171 -2.94 -15.57 -6.45
C SER A 171 -2.95 -15.13 -7.90
N VAL A 172 -3.61 -13.98 -8.12
CA VAL A 172 -3.66 -13.31 -9.41
C VAL A 172 -3.54 -11.81 -9.20
N THR A 173 -2.42 -11.22 -9.58
CA THR A 173 -2.25 -9.76 -9.49
C THR A 173 -2.62 -9.07 -10.81
N THR A 174 -3.10 -7.83 -10.71
CA THR A 174 -3.50 -6.99 -11.85
C THR A 174 -2.87 -5.59 -11.78
N GLY A 175 -1.65 -5.52 -11.26
CA GLY A 175 -0.88 -4.30 -10.99
C GLY A 175 -0.85 -3.93 -9.51
N ASP A 176 -1.45 -4.72 -8.66
CA ASP A 176 -1.41 -4.77 -7.21
C ASP A 176 -0.30 -5.70 -6.71
N ALA A 177 -0.33 -6.05 -5.43
CA ALA A 177 0.62 -6.98 -4.82
C ALA A 177 -0.11 -7.88 -3.84
N ASP A 178 0.22 -9.17 -3.88
CA ASP A 178 -0.14 -10.19 -2.91
C ASP A 178 1.10 -10.73 -2.22
N GLY A 179 0.95 -11.52 -1.20
CA GLY A 179 2.07 -12.12 -0.52
C GLY A 179 1.71 -13.02 0.66
N VAL A 180 2.75 -13.49 1.31
CA VAL A 180 2.67 -14.25 2.56
C VAL A 180 3.66 -13.72 3.56
N ILE A 181 3.28 -13.76 4.84
CA ILE A 181 4.17 -13.46 5.96
C ILE A 181 4.42 -14.78 6.68
N LEU A 182 5.68 -15.15 6.80
CA LEU A 182 6.14 -16.39 7.37
C LEU A 182 6.96 -16.15 8.62
N GLN A 183 6.90 -17.09 9.58
CA GLN A 183 7.89 -17.19 10.64
C GLN A 183 8.69 -18.50 10.41
N PRO A 184 9.80 -18.44 9.63
CA PRO A 184 10.61 -19.59 9.31
C PRO A 184 11.82 -19.68 10.24
N PRO A 185 12.14 -20.81 10.84
CA PRO A 185 13.46 -21.07 11.42
C PRO A 185 14.41 -21.69 10.36
N ALA A 186 14.26 -21.29 9.07
CA ALA A 186 15.01 -21.85 7.95
C ALA A 186 16.30 -21.07 7.67
N THR A 187 17.16 -21.64 6.83
CA THR A 187 18.32 -20.94 6.29
C THR A 187 18.04 -20.44 4.88
N VAL A 188 17.29 -21.21 4.08
CA VAL A 188 16.96 -20.90 2.69
C VAL A 188 15.45 -21.04 2.46
N LEU A 189 14.88 -20.05 1.79
CA LEU A 189 13.52 -20.02 1.30
C LEU A 189 13.53 -20.26 -0.22
N SER A 190 12.80 -21.27 -0.71
CA SER A 190 12.65 -21.57 -2.14
C SER A 190 11.25 -21.19 -2.61
N PHE A 191 11.15 -20.12 -3.37
CA PHE A 191 9.92 -19.61 -3.99
C PHE A 191 9.73 -20.23 -5.36
N ASN A 192 8.55 -20.79 -5.63
CA ASN A 192 8.25 -21.49 -6.88
C ASN A 192 6.85 -21.15 -7.39
N THR A 193 6.78 -20.46 -8.52
CA THR A 193 5.55 -20.15 -9.25
C THR A 193 5.78 -20.34 -10.75
N PRO A 194 4.72 -20.34 -11.60
CA PRO A 194 4.87 -20.34 -13.05
C PRO A 194 5.62 -19.12 -13.61
N VAL A 195 5.67 -18.02 -12.85
CA VAL A 195 6.30 -16.76 -13.27
C VAL A 195 7.80 -16.78 -13.02
N ILE A 196 8.21 -17.26 -11.85
CA ILE A 196 9.63 -17.31 -11.46
C ILE A 196 9.86 -18.38 -10.39
N GLN A 197 11.08 -18.95 -10.43
CA GLN A 197 11.63 -19.79 -9.38
C GLN A 197 12.88 -19.10 -8.82
N HIS A 198 12.95 -18.92 -7.50
CA HIS A 198 14.08 -18.25 -6.86
C HIS A 198 14.28 -18.79 -5.45
N ALA A 199 15.54 -18.90 -5.04
CA ALA A 199 15.91 -19.25 -3.68
C ALA A 199 16.68 -18.10 -3.04
N VAL A 200 16.37 -17.78 -1.79
CA VAL A 200 16.99 -16.71 -1.03
C VAL A 200 17.30 -17.19 0.38
N SER A 201 18.47 -16.81 0.92
CA SER A 201 18.82 -17.10 2.30
C SER A 201 18.34 -15.98 3.25
N LEU A 202 18.06 -16.33 4.51
CA LEU A 202 17.75 -15.33 5.54
C LEU A 202 18.93 -14.36 5.77
N ALA A 203 20.17 -14.83 5.58
CA ALA A 203 21.34 -13.98 5.67
C ALA A 203 21.37 -12.87 4.61
N GLU A 204 20.90 -13.14 3.40
CA GLU A 204 20.75 -12.13 2.34
C GLU A 204 19.64 -11.13 2.71
N ILE A 205 18.49 -11.60 3.22
CA ILE A 205 17.38 -10.75 3.65
C ILE A 205 17.79 -9.82 4.80
N ALA A 206 18.67 -10.28 5.71
CA ALA A 206 19.20 -9.46 6.80
C ALA A 206 19.99 -8.22 6.30
N GLY A 207 20.51 -8.26 5.08
CA GLY A 207 21.14 -7.12 4.41
C GLY A 207 20.18 -6.06 3.86
N GLY A 208 18.89 -6.34 3.86
CA GLY A 208 17.82 -5.48 3.35
C GLY A 208 16.89 -6.21 2.37
N PRO A 209 15.84 -5.54 1.88
CA PRO A 209 14.90 -6.11 0.93
C PRO A 209 15.57 -6.58 -0.37
N ILE A 210 15.24 -7.79 -0.80
CA ILE A 210 15.71 -8.38 -2.06
C ILE A 210 14.55 -8.38 -3.05
N ALA A 211 14.69 -7.61 -4.14
CA ALA A 211 13.74 -7.58 -5.23
C ALA A 211 14.26 -8.40 -6.40
N VAL A 212 13.46 -9.35 -6.88
CA VAL A 212 13.77 -10.21 -8.02
C VAL A 212 12.77 -9.92 -9.13
N GLU A 213 13.27 -9.30 -10.20
CA GLU A 213 12.46 -8.98 -11.38
C GLU A 213 12.13 -10.26 -12.17
N ALA A 214 10.87 -10.40 -12.57
CA ALA A 214 10.35 -11.58 -13.28
C ALA A 214 9.89 -11.26 -14.73
N GLY A 215 10.41 -10.19 -15.29
CA GLY A 215 10.05 -9.69 -16.63
C GLY A 215 8.80 -8.80 -16.60
N GLY A 216 8.56 -8.09 -17.72
CA GLY A 216 7.45 -7.13 -17.80
C GLY A 216 7.62 -5.90 -16.90
N ILE A 217 6.54 -5.12 -16.75
CA ILE A 217 6.57 -3.88 -15.98
C ILE A 217 6.07 -4.16 -14.55
N ASP A 218 6.97 -4.00 -13.57
CA ASP A 218 6.73 -4.28 -12.15
C ASP A 218 6.28 -5.72 -11.83
N ILE A 219 6.61 -6.69 -12.69
CA ILE A 219 6.45 -8.10 -12.34
C ILE A 219 7.68 -8.51 -11.54
N LYS A 220 7.52 -8.65 -10.24
CA LYS A 220 8.63 -8.95 -9.32
C LYS A 220 8.18 -9.64 -8.05
N VAL A 221 9.13 -10.24 -7.37
CA VAL A 221 8.99 -10.76 -6.00
C VAL A 221 9.94 -10.00 -5.09
N VAL A 222 9.48 -9.63 -3.91
CA VAL A 222 10.29 -8.97 -2.87
C VAL A 222 10.32 -9.85 -1.63
N PHE A 223 11.52 -10.12 -1.13
CA PHE A 223 11.77 -10.83 0.12
C PHE A 223 12.35 -9.83 1.11
N GLU A 224 11.74 -9.71 2.28
CA GLU A 224 12.19 -8.76 3.30
C GLU A 224 11.78 -9.23 4.70
N HIS A 225 12.46 -8.76 5.73
CA HIS A 225 11.91 -8.89 7.08
C HIS A 225 10.60 -8.13 7.18
N GLN A 226 9.64 -8.68 7.95
CA GLN A 226 8.31 -8.07 8.08
C GLN A 226 8.40 -6.69 8.73
N PRO A 227 7.98 -5.61 8.04
CA PRO A 227 7.90 -4.31 8.67
C PRO A 227 6.92 -4.31 9.86
N LEU A 228 7.37 -3.79 10.99
CA LEU A 228 6.53 -3.56 12.15
C LEU A 228 5.77 -2.25 11.99
N GLY A 229 4.50 -2.27 12.34
CA GLY A 229 3.69 -1.05 12.37
C GLY A 229 3.99 -0.21 13.61
N ILE A 230 3.91 1.10 13.45
CA ILE A 230 4.10 2.11 14.52
C ILE A 230 2.83 2.38 15.34
N GLY A 231 1.74 1.68 15.06
CA GLY A 231 0.42 1.86 15.66
C GLY A 231 -0.64 2.08 14.60
N ARG A 232 -1.91 2.13 15.01
CA ARG A 232 -3.02 2.44 14.09
C ARG A 232 -3.24 3.93 13.93
N ASP A 233 -3.03 4.68 15.01
CA ASP A 233 -3.21 6.13 15.06
C ASP A 233 -1.84 6.79 15.00
N VAL A 234 -1.62 7.61 14.00
CA VAL A 234 -0.33 8.25 13.72
C VAL A 234 -0.56 9.73 13.45
N GLU A 235 0.23 10.56 14.12
CA GLU A 235 0.27 12.00 13.88
C GLU A 235 1.71 12.48 13.83
N PHE A 236 2.03 13.33 12.85
CA PHE A 236 3.32 13.99 12.74
C PHE A 236 3.20 15.29 11.92
N SER A 237 4.25 16.11 12.02
CA SER A 237 4.45 17.28 11.15
C SER A 237 5.78 17.16 10.42
N PHE A 238 5.82 17.74 9.22
CA PHE A 238 7.01 17.83 8.39
C PHE A 238 7.05 19.19 7.69
N ARG A 239 8.23 19.81 7.62
CA ARG A 239 8.48 21.05 6.88
C ARG A 239 9.76 20.93 6.09
N GLU A 240 9.75 21.25 4.81
CA GLU A 240 10.97 21.37 4.03
C GLU A 240 11.72 22.65 4.45
N SER A 241 13.04 22.61 4.41
CA SER A 241 13.87 23.78 4.80
C SER A 241 13.74 24.92 3.79
N GLU A 242 13.63 24.60 2.51
CA GLU A 242 13.55 25.59 1.42
C GLU A 242 12.70 25.04 0.29
N LEU A 243 11.98 25.94 -0.39
CA LEU A 243 11.29 25.67 -1.65
C LEU A 243 11.64 26.77 -2.67
N PRO A 244 11.96 26.43 -3.92
CA PRO A 244 12.14 27.43 -4.97
C PRO A 244 10.81 28.11 -5.29
N ALA A 245 10.86 29.29 -5.94
CA ALA A 245 9.65 29.93 -6.45
C ALA A 245 8.89 29.01 -7.41
N GLY A 246 7.57 28.92 -7.26
CA GLY A 246 6.70 28.10 -8.09
C GLY A 246 5.57 27.42 -7.34
N CYS A 247 4.85 26.55 -8.05
CA CYS A 247 3.74 25.78 -7.48
C CYS A 247 4.23 24.38 -7.06
N HIS A 248 4.02 24.06 -5.78
CA HIS A 248 4.47 22.81 -5.16
C HIS A 248 3.27 21.96 -4.70
N PRO A 249 2.84 20.98 -5.51
CA PRO A 249 1.80 20.04 -5.08
C PRO A 249 2.36 19.04 -4.05
N CYS A 250 1.92 19.15 -2.79
CA CYS A 250 2.24 18.23 -1.72
C CYS A 250 1.10 17.25 -1.48
N TRP A 251 1.40 15.96 -1.37
CA TRP A 251 0.42 14.91 -1.09
C TRP A 251 1.04 13.78 -0.27
N VAL A 252 0.19 12.95 0.32
CA VAL A 252 0.59 11.92 1.27
C VAL A 252 0.10 10.56 0.83
N ARG A 253 0.95 9.54 1.03
CA ARG A 253 0.62 8.13 0.89
C ARG A 253 0.77 7.42 2.23
N VAL A 254 -0.27 6.73 2.65
CA VAL A 254 -0.26 5.84 3.82
C VAL A 254 -0.11 4.41 3.33
N VAL A 255 0.70 3.62 4.03
CA VAL A 255 0.84 2.16 3.84
C VAL A 255 0.64 1.49 5.19
N GLN A 256 -0.26 0.53 5.27
CA GLN A 256 -0.48 -0.32 6.45
C GLN A 256 0.28 -1.65 6.33
N THR A 257 0.50 -2.30 7.45
CA THR A 257 1.19 -3.60 7.51
C THR A 257 0.43 -4.75 6.83
N ASP A 258 -0.87 -4.58 6.58
CA ASP A 258 -1.73 -5.50 5.81
C ASP A 258 -1.73 -5.21 4.30
N GLY A 259 -0.91 -4.25 3.84
CA GLY A 259 -0.81 -3.85 2.44
C GLY A 259 -1.83 -2.81 1.99
N ALA A 260 -2.82 -2.47 2.82
CA ALA A 260 -3.79 -1.43 2.49
C ALA A 260 -3.15 -0.05 2.42
N LYS A 261 -3.68 0.81 1.54
CA LYS A 261 -3.10 2.13 1.27
C LYS A 261 -4.16 3.22 1.21
N ALA A 262 -3.72 4.45 1.50
CA ALA A 262 -4.51 5.66 1.25
C ALA A 262 -3.65 6.74 0.60
N TRP A 263 -4.27 7.63 -0.20
CA TRP A 263 -3.62 8.75 -0.88
C TRP A 263 -4.45 10.01 -0.73
N SER A 264 -3.86 11.08 -0.20
CA SER A 264 -4.53 12.37 -0.09
C SER A 264 -4.69 13.05 -1.45
N SER A 265 -5.66 13.97 -1.55
CA SER A 265 -5.59 15.01 -2.58
C SER A 265 -4.38 15.92 -2.31
N PRO A 266 -3.74 16.45 -3.35
CA PRO A 266 -2.63 17.38 -3.17
C PRO A 266 -3.08 18.72 -2.60
N ILE A 267 -2.18 19.36 -1.85
CA ILE A 267 -2.24 20.77 -1.46
C ILE A 267 -1.22 21.51 -2.33
N TYR A 268 -1.60 22.62 -2.91
CA TYR A 268 -0.75 23.39 -3.82
C TYR A 268 -0.25 24.64 -3.12
N ALA A 269 0.99 24.61 -2.62
CA ALA A 269 1.67 25.78 -2.10
C ALA A 269 2.37 26.54 -3.22
N ILE A 270 2.13 27.83 -3.34
CA ILE A 270 2.78 28.74 -4.31
C ILE A 270 3.76 29.60 -3.52
N ILE A 271 5.05 29.46 -3.78
CA ILE A 271 6.14 30.23 -3.18
C ILE A 271 6.54 31.37 -4.13
#